data_40c84a6390be29e7894bafd28747759e
#
_entry.id   40c84a6390be29e7894bafd28747759e
#
_cell.length_a   1.000
_cell.length_b   1.000
_cell.length_c   1.000
_cell.angle_alpha   90.00
_cell.angle_beta   90.00
_cell.angle_gamma   90.00
#
_symmetry.space_group_name_H-M   'P 1'
#
loop_
_entity.id
_entity.type
_entity.pdbx_description
1 polymer ?
#
loop_
_entity_poly.entity_id
_entity_poly.type
_entity_poly.pdbx_seq_one_letter_code
_entity_poly.pdbx_strand_id
1 'polypeptide(L)'
;MSEHQSDNIINIVNSIDFTKDIINLNREDWVQTISRGDEFEDRKFSWIEENWKDLIGDYLPLPDSLSFPSCAQFSIHKSKITQYPIEFWQHLFNWCEKTELDNFISSRIFEYIWYYIFSKQNFFK
;
A
#
# COMPACT_ATOMS: atom_id res chain seq x y z
N MET A 1 9.06 -17.37 -6.53
CA MET A 1 7.85 -17.56 -5.90
C MET A 1 6.69 -17.30 -6.84
N SER A 2 5.94 -18.24 -7.06
CA SER A 2 5.07 -18.23 -8.21
C SER A 2 3.61 -17.99 -7.92
N GLU A 3 3.21 -17.94 -6.65
CA GLU A 3 1.79 -17.78 -6.36
C GLU A 3 1.25 -16.41 -6.72
N HIS A 4 2.11 -15.43 -6.92
CA HIS A 4 1.71 -14.08 -7.25
C HIS A 4 1.64 -13.85 -8.75
N GLN A 5 2.52 -14.46 -9.51
CA GLN A 5 2.69 -14.13 -10.90
C GLN A 5 3.05 -15.38 -11.69
N SER A 6 2.13 -15.85 -12.53
CA SER A 6 2.34 -17.03 -13.34
C SER A 6 2.71 -16.70 -14.78
N ASP A 7 2.49 -15.46 -15.22
CA ASP A 7 2.77 -15.05 -16.58
C ASP A 7 4.18 -14.54 -16.74
N ASN A 8 4.63 -14.48 -17.98
CA ASN A 8 5.92 -13.90 -18.28
C ASN A 8 5.93 -12.41 -17.92
N ILE A 9 6.77 -12.04 -16.97
CA ILE A 9 6.84 -10.65 -16.50
C ILE A 9 7.20 -9.68 -17.62
N ILE A 10 8.00 -10.11 -18.59
CA ILE A 10 8.37 -9.25 -19.71
C ILE A 10 7.14 -8.88 -20.54
N ASN A 11 6.26 -9.85 -20.80
CA ASN A 11 5.02 -9.58 -21.53
C ASN A 11 4.11 -8.63 -20.75
N ILE A 12 4.04 -8.81 -19.45
CA ILE A 12 3.24 -7.93 -18.58
C ILE A 12 3.78 -6.50 -18.62
N VAL A 13 5.09 -6.34 -18.47
CA VAL A 13 5.71 -5.02 -18.50
C VAL A 13 5.52 -4.36 -19.86
N ASN A 14 5.64 -5.12 -20.95
CA ASN A 14 5.44 -4.58 -22.28
C ASN A 14 3.99 -4.17 -22.56
N SER A 15 3.05 -4.71 -21.81
CA SER A 15 1.64 -4.37 -21.97
C SER A 15 1.18 -3.22 -21.08
N ILE A 16 2.08 -2.63 -20.29
CA ILE A 16 1.72 -1.56 -19.37
C ILE A 16 1.20 -0.34 -20.13
N ASP A 17 0.06 0.16 -19.68
CA ASP A 17 -0.51 1.40 -20.17
C ASP A 17 0.07 2.55 -19.33
N PHE A 18 1.06 3.23 -19.87
CA PHE A 18 1.76 4.29 -19.15
C PHE A 18 0.93 5.56 -18.96
N THR A 19 -0.30 5.59 -19.47
CA THR A 19 -1.23 6.69 -19.18
C THR A 19 -1.88 6.54 -17.82
N LYS A 20 -1.84 5.36 -17.22
CA LYS A 20 -2.43 5.12 -15.91
C LYS A 20 -1.44 5.45 -14.80
N ASP A 21 -1.95 6.01 -13.72
CA ASP A 21 -1.13 6.40 -12.57
C ASP A 21 -0.64 5.20 -11.76
N ILE A 22 -1.49 4.18 -11.63
CA ILE A 22 -1.17 2.96 -10.88
C ILE A 22 -1.63 1.77 -11.71
N ILE A 23 -0.74 0.80 -11.87
CA ILE A 23 -1.03 -0.42 -12.62
C ILE A 23 -0.67 -1.62 -11.77
N ASN A 24 -1.64 -2.49 -11.51
CA ASN A 24 -1.39 -3.74 -10.83
C ASN A 24 -0.72 -4.72 -11.78
N LEU A 25 0.44 -5.24 -11.39
CA LEU A 25 1.19 -6.21 -12.19
C LEU A 25 0.78 -7.65 -11.91
N ASN A 26 -0.07 -7.87 -10.91
CA ASN A 26 -0.67 -9.16 -10.64
C ASN A 26 -1.99 -9.30 -11.40
N ARG A 27 -2.67 -10.41 -11.16
CA ARG A 27 -3.99 -10.63 -11.75
C ARG A 27 -4.95 -9.56 -11.26
N GLU A 28 -5.78 -9.04 -12.16
CA GLU A 28 -6.71 -7.96 -11.84
C GLU A 28 -7.76 -8.37 -10.81
N ASP A 29 -8.10 -9.67 -10.75
CA ASP A 29 -9.08 -10.17 -9.80
C ASP A 29 -8.51 -10.45 -8.40
N TRP A 30 -7.22 -10.20 -8.20
CA TRP A 30 -6.58 -10.37 -6.90
C TRP A 30 -6.70 -9.10 -6.06
N VAL A 31 -7.93 -8.76 -5.70
CA VAL A 31 -8.21 -7.60 -4.85
C VAL A 31 -8.65 -8.10 -3.49
N GLN A 32 -8.07 -7.52 -2.45
CA GLN A 32 -8.44 -7.79 -1.06
C GLN A 32 -9.04 -6.55 -0.44
N THR A 33 -9.91 -6.77 0.54
CA THR A 33 -10.51 -5.69 1.31
C THR A 33 -10.38 -6.02 2.79
N ILE A 34 -9.97 -5.02 3.58
CA ILE A 34 -9.98 -5.11 5.03
C ILE A 34 -10.76 -3.92 5.57
N SER A 35 -11.66 -4.19 6.50
CA SER A 35 -12.59 -3.19 7.02
C SER A 35 -12.52 -3.12 8.53
N ARG A 36 -12.94 -1.98 9.07
CA ARG A 36 -13.00 -1.80 10.52
C ARG A 36 -13.81 -2.93 11.16
N GLY A 37 -13.22 -3.56 12.16
CA GLY A 37 -13.81 -4.72 12.83
C GLY A 37 -13.33 -6.07 12.31
N ASP A 38 -12.61 -6.10 11.18
CA ASP A 38 -12.04 -7.34 10.68
C ASP A 38 -10.83 -7.73 11.53
N GLU A 39 -10.94 -8.85 12.22
CA GLU A 39 -9.89 -9.36 13.12
C GLU A 39 -9.68 -10.83 12.85
N PHE A 40 -8.88 -11.14 11.83
CA PHE A 40 -8.56 -12.50 11.46
C PHE A 40 -7.16 -12.86 11.97
N GLU A 41 -6.83 -14.14 11.96
CA GLU A 41 -5.56 -14.59 12.52
C GLU A 41 -4.36 -13.97 11.78
N ASP A 42 -4.46 -13.83 10.47
CA ASP A 42 -3.35 -13.36 9.63
C ASP A 42 -3.52 -11.93 9.13
N ARG A 43 -4.64 -11.28 9.45
CA ARG A 43 -4.86 -9.89 9.05
C ARG A 43 -5.89 -9.26 9.99
N LYS A 44 -5.52 -8.11 10.53
CA LYS A 44 -6.38 -7.43 11.49
C LYS A 44 -6.40 -5.95 11.18
N PHE A 45 -7.60 -5.39 11.09
CA PHE A 45 -7.72 -3.95 10.91
C PHE A 45 -7.14 -3.19 12.10
N SER A 46 -7.17 -3.76 13.28
CA SER A 46 -6.61 -3.12 14.47
C SER A 46 -5.10 -2.86 14.34
N TRP A 47 -4.37 -3.67 13.60
CA TRP A 47 -2.95 -3.38 13.33
C TRP A 47 -2.79 -2.04 12.63
N ILE A 48 -3.68 -1.74 11.70
CA ILE A 48 -3.66 -0.48 10.97
C ILE A 48 -4.14 0.65 11.87
N GLU A 49 -5.26 0.43 12.54
CA GLU A 49 -5.90 1.46 13.36
C GLU A 49 -5.02 1.92 14.52
N GLU A 50 -4.40 0.98 15.22
CA GLU A 50 -3.59 1.28 16.39
C GLU A 50 -2.30 2.03 16.04
N ASN A 51 -1.82 1.85 14.83
CA ASN A 51 -0.57 2.45 14.40
C ASN A 51 -0.76 3.62 13.45
N TRP A 52 -1.99 3.93 13.05
CA TRP A 52 -2.26 4.91 12.01
C TRP A 52 -1.74 6.30 12.36
N LYS A 53 -2.01 6.75 13.58
CA LYS A 53 -1.64 8.10 13.98
C LYS A 53 -0.13 8.32 13.85
N ASP A 54 0.66 7.39 14.40
CA ASP A 54 2.10 7.52 14.39
C ASP A 54 2.70 7.28 13.02
N LEU A 55 2.07 6.40 12.25
CA LEU A 55 2.57 6.03 10.94
C LEU A 55 2.28 7.09 9.88
N ILE A 56 1.05 7.55 9.80
CA ILE A 56 0.63 8.36 8.66
C ILE A 56 -0.49 9.35 8.99
N GLY A 57 -0.95 9.36 10.25
CA GLY A 57 -2.15 10.11 10.64
C GLY A 57 -2.04 11.61 10.46
N ASP A 58 -0.84 12.17 10.46
CA ASP A 58 -0.64 13.60 10.23
C ASP A 58 -0.81 13.98 8.75
N TYR A 59 -0.84 13.00 7.87
CA TYR A 59 -0.90 13.23 6.42
C TYR A 59 -2.19 12.76 5.79
N LEU A 60 -2.73 11.63 6.24
CA LEU A 60 -3.92 11.05 5.63
C LEU A 60 -4.89 10.55 6.70
N PRO A 61 -6.20 10.70 6.47
CA PRO A 61 -7.19 10.19 7.40
C PRO A 61 -7.30 8.66 7.30
N LEU A 62 -7.66 8.02 8.41
CA LEU A 62 -7.90 6.58 8.44
C LEU A 62 -9.25 6.28 7.79
N PRO A 63 -9.29 5.49 6.73
CA PRO A 63 -10.56 5.09 6.13
C PRO A 63 -11.23 3.98 6.94
N ASP A 64 -12.53 3.78 6.71
CA ASP A 64 -13.25 2.68 7.36
C ASP A 64 -12.92 1.33 6.72
N SER A 65 -12.45 1.33 5.49
CA SER A 65 -12.00 0.12 4.82
C SER A 65 -10.93 0.45 3.80
N LEU A 66 -10.12 -0.56 3.48
CA LEU A 66 -9.07 -0.47 2.48
C LEU A 66 -9.25 -1.61 1.49
N SER A 67 -9.32 -1.27 0.20
CA SER A 67 -9.31 -2.26 -0.87
C SER A 67 -8.04 -2.06 -1.67
N PHE A 68 -7.34 -3.14 -1.93
CA PHE A 68 -6.01 -3.05 -2.54
C PHE A 68 -5.73 -4.28 -3.38
N PRO A 69 -4.92 -4.13 -4.45
CA PRO A 69 -4.42 -5.30 -5.17
C PRO A 69 -3.50 -6.11 -4.27
N SER A 70 -3.62 -7.42 -4.33
CA SER A 70 -2.81 -8.29 -3.48
C SER A 70 -1.33 -8.16 -3.84
N CYS A 71 -0.48 -8.29 -2.83
CA CYS A 71 0.96 -8.54 -2.96
C CYS A 71 1.79 -7.41 -3.52
N ALA A 72 1.34 -6.18 -3.44
CA ALA A 72 2.17 -4.99 -3.71
C ALA A 72 3.04 -5.09 -4.99
N GLN A 73 2.51 -5.69 -6.04
CA GLN A 73 3.19 -5.75 -7.34
C GLN A 73 2.47 -4.82 -8.30
N PHE A 74 2.97 -3.60 -8.42
CA PHE A 74 2.33 -2.61 -9.27
C PHE A 74 3.35 -1.63 -9.81
N SER A 75 2.98 -0.95 -10.90
CA SER A 75 3.72 0.16 -11.47
C SER A 75 2.98 1.45 -11.14
N ILE A 76 3.71 2.50 -10.80
CA ILE A 76 3.11 3.78 -10.48
C ILE A 76 3.79 4.89 -11.25
N HIS A 77 3.03 5.93 -11.59
CA HIS A 77 3.58 7.12 -12.19
C HIS A 77 4.32 7.91 -11.10
N LYS A 78 5.48 8.48 -11.46
CA LYS A 78 6.30 9.19 -10.48
C LYS A 78 5.57 10.34 -9.78
N SER A 79 4.56 10.91 -10.43
CA SER A 79 3.78 11.98 -9.82
C SER A 79 3.07 11.53 -8.55
N LYS A 80 2.78 10.23 -8.41
CA LYS A 80 2.16 9.69 -7.21
C LYS A 80 3.13 9.66 -6.04
N ILE A 81 4.41 9.56 -6.32
CA ILE A 81 5.45 9.63 -5.29
C ILE A 81 5.71 11.09 -4.92
N THR A 82 5.89 11.94 -5.92
CA THR A 82 6.27 13.34 -5.68
C THR A 82 5.12 14.22 -5.22
N GLN A 83 3.88 13.71 -5.25
CA GLN A 83 2.76 14.47 -4.68
C GLN A 83 2.89 14.67 -3.17
N TYR A 84 3.66 13.82 -2.51
CA TYR A 84 3.93 13.96 -1.09
C TYR A 84 5.29 14.62 -0.89
N PRO A 85 5.45 15.45 0.16
CA PRO A 85 6.76 16.04 0.44
C PRO A 85 7.76 14.98 0.91
N ILE A 86 9.05 15.29 0.80
CA ILE A 86 10.08 14.33 1.20
C ILE A 86 9.97 13.95 2.67
N GLU A 87 9.48 14.87 3.51
CA GLU A 87 9.28 14.62 4.93
C GLU A 87 8.29 13.49 5.18
N PHE A 88 7.29 13.34 4.30
CA PHE A 88 6.35 12.23 4.37
C PHE A 88 7.09 10.89 4.26
N TRP A 89 7.95 10.77 3.25
CA TRP A 89 8.70 9.53 3.03
C TRP A 89 9.72 9.28 4.11
N GLN A 90 10.37 10.33 4.60
CA GLN A 90 11.30 10.20 5.72
C GLN A 90 10.58 9.76 6.99
N HIS A 91 9.36 10.25 7.20
CA HIS A 91 8.55 9.83 8.34
C HIS A 91 8.21 8.35 8.28
N LEU A 92 7.79 7.85 7.11
CA LEU A 92 7.50 6.43 6.94
C LEU A 92 8.75 5.57 7.16
N PHE A 93 9.88 6.01 6.63
CA PHE A 93 11.13 5.30 6.82
C PHE A 93 11.52 5.22 8.29
N ASN A 94 11.42 6.36 8.99
CA ASN A 94 11.75 6.40 10.42
C ASN A 94 10.82 5.51 11.22
N TRP A 95 9.54 5.48 10.86
CA TRP A 95 8.59 4.60 11.54
C TRP A 95 9.00 3.13 11.37
N CYS A 96 9.38 2.74 10.16
CA CYS A 96 9.82 1.38 9.89
C CYS A 96 11.04 1.00 10.71
N GLU A 97 11.97 1.95 10.88
CA GLU A 97 13.19 1.68 11.65
C GLU A 97 12.93 1.57 13.14
N LYS A 98 11.97 2.34 13.66
CA LYS A 98 11.76 2.45 15.09
C LYS A 98 10.64 1.60 15.64
N THR A 99 9.81 1.03 14.77
CA THR A 99 8.68 0.24 15.24
C THR A 99 9.15 -1.02 15.96
N GLU A 100 8.47 -1.36 17.04
CA GLU A 100 8.72 -2.58 17.80
C GLU A 100 7.87 -3.74 17.30
N LEU A 101 7.00 -3.51 16.31
CA LEU A 101 6.21 -4.56 15.70
C LEU A 101 7.13 -5.53 14.96
N ASP A 102 6.78 -6.82 14.97
CA ASP A 102 7.57 -7.77 14.20
C ASP A 102 7.39 -7.54 12.70
N ASN A 103 8.28 -8.14 11.92
CA ASN A 103 8.29 -7.90 10.48
C ASN A 103 7.02 -8.39 9.79
N PHE A 104 6.39 -9.44 10.32
CA PHE A 104 5.14 -9.94 9.75
C PHE A 104 4.05 -8.89 9.82
N ILE A 105 3.89 -8.27 10.98
CA ILE A 105 2.83 -7.27 11.19
C ILE A 105 3.13 -5.99 10.42
N SER A 106 4.35 -5.48 10.52
CA SER A 106 4.68 -4.21 9.84
C SER A 106 4.59 -4.35 8.32
N SER A 107 5.01 -5.46 7.76
CA SER A 107 4.91 -5.66 6.31
C SER A 107 3.45 -5.81 5.87
N ARG A 108 2.59 -6.43 6.68
CA ARG A 108 1.16 -6.51 6.38
C ARG A 108 0.52 -5.14 6.37
N ILE A 109 0.88 -4.29 7.33
CA ILE A 109 0.36 -2.92 7.36
C ILE A 109 0.68 -2.21 6.05
N PHE A 110 1.93 -2.26 5.59
CA PHE A 110 2.31 -1.59 4.34
C PHE A 110 1.64 -2.23 3.12
N GLU A 111 1.47 -3.54 3.11
CA GLU A 111 0.75 -4.20 2.02
C GLU A 111 -0.67 -3.64 1.88
N TYR A 112 -1.32 -3.34 3.01
CA TYR A 112 -2.69 -2.83 3.02
C TYR A 112 -2.77 -1.37 2.62
N ILE A 113 -1.75 -0.56 2.93
CA ILE A 113 -1.86 0.89 2.77
C ILE A 113 -1.17 1.45 1.53
N TRP A 114 -0.30 0.70 0.85
CA TRP A 114 0.41 1.21 -0.32
C TRP A 114 -0.54 1.78 -1.37
N TYR A 115 -1.55 1.01 -1.75
CA TYR A 115 -2.48 1.45 -2.79
C TYR A 115 -3.23 2.69 -2.35
N TYR A 116 -3.63 2.75 -1.09
CA TYR A 116 -4.30 3.92 -0.54
C TYR A 116 -3.42 5.16 -0.63
N ILE A 117 -2.15 5.04 -0.25
CA ILE A 117 -1.22 6.16 -0.31
C ILE A 117 -1.10 6.70 -1.74
N PHE A 118 -0.90 5.81 -2.71
CA PHE A 118 -0.67 6.23 -4.08
C PHE A 118 -1.94 6.64 -4.81
N SER A 119 -3.09 6.15 -4.40
CA SER A 119 -4.35 6.47 -5.06
C SER A 119 -5.00 7.74 -4.55
N LYS A 120 -4.59 8.22 -3.38
CA LYS A 120 -5.17 9.44 -2.82
C LYS A 120 -4.68 10.67 -3.57
N GLN A 121 -5.58 11.65 -3.65
CA GLN A 121 -5.21 12.95 -4.19
C GLN A 121 -4.40 13.72 -3.15
N ASN A 122 -3.39 14.43 -3.62
CA ASN A 122 -2.49 15.16 -2.73
C ASN A 122 -3.20 16.35 -2.08
N PHE A 123 -3.19 16.38 -0.76
CA PHE A 123 -3.75 17.48 0.02
C PHE A 123 -2.71 18.57 0.33
N PHE A 124 -1.45 18.37 -0.06
CA PHE A 124 -0.35 19.23 0.34
C PHE A 124 0.16 20.12 -0.80
N LYS A 125 -0.56 20.19 -1.85
CA LYS A 125 -0.20 21.08 -2.96
C LYS A 125 -0.37 22.53 -2.58
#